data_2f553286998ae7c450468050805a8dca
#
_entry.id   2f553286998ae7c450468050805a8dca
#
_cell.length_a   1.000
_cell.length_b   1.000
_cell.length_c   1.000
_cell.angle_alpha   90.00
_cell.angle_beta   90.00
_cell.angle_gamma   90.00
#
_symmetry.space_group_name_H-M   'P 1'
#
loop_
_entity.id
_entity.type
_entity.pdbx_description
1 polymer ?
#
loop_
_entity_poly.entity_id
_entity_poly.type
_entity_poly.pdbx_seq_one_letter_code
_entity_poly.pdbx_strand_id
1 'polypeptide(L)'
;MVVEYRKLQPEVILTHSYEDPYNPDHPYANMLTLQTRVYAQAAGYPAEGKQLGAPPVFIFEPHQPEQCEFKPQVLLDITPVYEIKEKAMESMEAQEHLWNYYRDLAKRRGTQAVRNSGKKGIKYAEAYQRVYPQVASEFS
;
A
#
# COMPACT_ATOMS: atom_id res chain seq x y z
N MET A 1 -3.45 11.44 -15.34
CA MET A 1 -3.22 10.14 -14.67
C MET A 1 -3.22 8.97 -15.64
N VAL A 2 -4.23 8.75 -16.52
CA VAL A 2 -4.25 7.61 -17.46
C VAL A 2 -3.01 7.59 -18.37
N VAL A 3 -2.65 8.71 -18.97
CA VAL A 3 -1.44 8.86 -19.79
C VAL A 3 -0.19 8.47 -18.99
N GLU A 4 -0.08 8.94 -17.74
CA GLU A 4 1.07 8.62 -16.89
C GLU A 4 1.14 7.11 -16.57
N TYR A 5 0.02 6.46 -16.30
CA TYR A 5 0.00 5.00 -16.08
C TYR A 5 0.43 4.23 -17.34
N ARG A 6 -0.05 4.66 -18.50
CA ARG A 6 0.36 4.06 -19.79
C ARG A 6 1.83 4.30 -20.11
N LYS A 7 2.39 5.43 -19.70
CA LYS A 7 3.80 5.78 -19.87
C LYS A 7 4.71 5.03 -18.89
N LEU A 8 4.35 5.02 -17.60
CA LEU A 8 5.17 4.45 -16.54
C LEU A 8 5.09 2.93 -16.47
N GLN A 9 3.98 2.32 -16.94
CA GLN A 9 3.76 0.87 -16.87
C GLN A 9 4.04 0.29 -15.47
N PRO A 10 3.39 0.77 -14.40
CA PRO A 10 3.69 0.32 -13.04
C PRO A 10 3.45 -1.18 -12.89
N GLU A 11 4.36 -1.88 -12.21
CA GLU A 11 4.23 -3.30 -11.87
C GLU A 11 3.42 -3.51 -10.59
N VAL A 12 3.36 -2.51 -9.71
CA VAL A 12 2.60 -2.48 -8.46
C VAL A 12 2.03 -1.09 -8.27
N ILE A 13 0.82 -1.01 -7.74
CA ILE A 13 0.17 0.25 -7.39
C ILE A 13 -0.13 0.24 -5.89
N LEU A 14 0.27 1.29 -5.21
CA LEU A 14 -0.07 1.54 -3.81
C LEU A 14 -1.03 2.73 -3.73
N THR A 15 -2.05 2.62 -2.89
CA THR A 15 -3.05 3.67 -2.71
C THR A 15 -3.55 3.75 -1.26
N HIS A 16 -4.34 4.77 -0.97
CA HIS A 16 -5.00 4.98 0.31
C HIS A 16 -6.15 4.00 0.55
N SER A 17 -6.70 4.01 1.78
CA SER A 17 -7.89 3.23 2.16
C SER A 17 -9.16 3.72 1.44
N TYR A 18 -10.15 2.82 1.38
CA TYR A 18 -11.48 3.15 0.85
C TYR A 18 -12.24 4.16 1.71
N GLU A 19 -11.97 4.11 3.02
CA GLU A 19 -12.57 4.97 4.02
C GLU A 19 -11.48 5.59 4.89
N ASP A 20 -11.62 6.87 5.18
CA ASP A 20 -10.80 7.59 6.15
C ASP A 20 -11.61 8.79 6.66
N PRO A 21 -12.18 8.70 7.87
CA PRO A 21 -13.01 9.77 8.43
C PRO A 21 -12.21 11.02 8.81
N TYR A 22 -10.88 10.92 8.88
CA TYR A 22 -10.01 12.04 9.25
C TYR A 22 -9.45 12.78 8.04
N ASN A 23 -9.26 12.07 6.91
CA ASN A 23 -8.64 12.61 5.71
C ASN A 23 -9.50 12.28 4.49
N PRO A 24 -10.51 13.10 4.18
CA PRO A 24 -11.46 12.80 3.10
C PRO A 24 -10.84 12.77 1.70
N ASP A 25 -9.65 13.32 1.51
CA ASP A 25 -8.87 13.22 0.27
C ASP A 25 -8.29 11.82 0.03
N HIS A 26 -8.08 11.00 1.07
CA HIS A 26 -7.58 9.64 0.94
C HIS A 26 -8.53 8.71 0.16
N PRO A 27 -9.83 8.62 0.47
CA PRO A 27 -10.79 7.87 -0.34
C PRO A 27 -10.90 8.38 -1.78
N TYR A 28 -10.79 9.68 -2.00
CA TYR A 28 -10.72 10.23 -3.36
C TYR A 28 -9.49 9.76 -4.13
N ALA A 29 -8.32 9.76 -3.50
CA ALA A 29 -7.09 9.25 -4.10
C ALA A 29 -7.21 7.76 -4.44
N ASN A 30 -7.85 6.96 -3.57
CA ASN A 30 -8.16 5.56 -3.84
C ASN A 30 -9.05 5.42 -5.08
N MET A 31 -10.19 6.09 -5.08
CA MET A 31 -11.16 6.06 -6.20
C MET A 31 -10.48 6.43 -7.53
N LEU A 32 -9.74 7.54 -7.57
CA LEU A 32 -9.04 7.99 -8.77
C LEU A 32 -7.99 6.98 -9.24
N THR A 33 -7.28 6.35 -8.31
CA THR A 33 -6.29 5.31 -8.59
C THR A 33 -6.94 4.11 -9.29
N LEU A 34 -8.04 3.61 -8.75
CA LEU A 34 -8.75 2.46 -9.29
C LEU A 34 -9.36 2.76 -10.66
N GLN A 35 -10.01 3.92 -10.81
CA GLN A 35 -10.56 4.36 -12.09
C GLN A 35 -9.45 4.53 -13.14
N THR A 36 -8.35 5.16 -12.77
CA THR A 36 -7.20 5.37 -13.66
C THR A 36 -6.64 4.03 -14.14
N ARG A 37 -6.50 3.04 -13.25
CA ARG A 37 -6.04 1.70 -13.62
C ARG A 37 -6.96 1.06 -14.67
N VAL A 38 -8.28 1.10 -14.46
CA VAL A 38 -9.26 0.55 -15.40
C VAL A 38 -9.18 1.24 -16.76
N TYR A 39 -9.16 2.58 -16.78
CA TYR A 39 -9.10 3.34 -18.03
C TYR A 39 -7.75 3.16 -18.75
N ALA A 40 -6.66 3.01 -18.02
CA ALA A 40 -5.35 2.75 -18.62
C ALA A 40 -5.27 1.38 -19.31
N GLN A 41 -6.05 0.40 -18.86
CA GLN A 41 -6.16 -0.93 -19.46
C GLN A 41 -7.10 -0.94 -20.70
N ALA A 42 -8.08 -0.04 -20.74
CA ALA A 42 -9.12 -0.04 -21.76
C ALA A 42 -8.58 0.43 -23.11
N ALA A 43 -8.67 -0.44 -24.14
CA ALA A 43 -8.24 -0.14 -25.49
C ALA A 43 -8.95 1.07 -26.10
N GLY A 44 -10.24 1.22 -25.83
CA GLY A 44 -11.08 2.30 -26.36
C GLY A 44 -10.98 3.62 -25.61
N TYR A 45 -10.21 3.69 -24.50
CA TYR A 45 -10.06 4.96 -23.79
C TYR A 45 -9.12 5.90 -24.56
N PRO A 46 -9.56 7.16 -24.84
CA PRO A 46 -8.81 8.10 -25.69
C PRO A 46 -7.62 8.71 -24.96
N ALA A 47 -6.59 7.93 -24.71
CA ALA A 47 -5.34 8.38 -24.11
C ALA A 47 -4.15 7.74 -24.83
N GLU A 48 -3.09 8.51 -24.97
CA GLU A 48 -1.83 8.07 -25.55
C GLU A 48 -1.11 7.02 -24.67
N GLY A 49 -0.19 6.29 -25.31
CA GLY A 49 0.69 5.32 -24.64
C GLY A 49 0.21 3.88 -24.75
N LYS A 50 1.08 2.95 -24.35
CA LYS A 50 0.81 1.52 -24.35
C LYS A 50 -0.23 1.19 -23.27
N GLN A 51 -1.22 0.38 -23.61
CA GLN A 51 -2.19 -0.12 -22.64
C GLN A 51 -1.49 -0.73 -21.43
N LEU A 52 -1.99 -0.42 -20.25
CA LEU A 52 -1.50 -0.99 -19.00
C LEU A 52 -1.92 -2.46 -18.90
N GLY A 53 -1.05 -3.29 -18.36
CA GLY A 53 -1.41 -4.63 -17.92
C GLY A 53 -2.36 -4.63 -16.71
N ALA A 54 -2.34 -5.67 -15.93
CA ALA A 54 -3.17 -5.80 -14.72
C ALA A 54 -2.33 -5.74 -13.43
N PRO A 55 -1.64 -4.64 -13.13
CA PRO A 55 -0.81 -4.56 -11.94
C PRO A 55 -1.65 -4.78 -10.67
N PRO A 56 -1.14 -5.51 -9.68
CA PRO A 56 -1.79 -5.63 -8.39
C PRO A 56 -1.87 -4.27 -7.72
N VAL A 57 -2.98 -4.03 -6.99
CA VAL A 57 -3.20 -2.82 -6.22
C VAL A 57 -3.28 -3.18 -4.75
N PHE A 58 -2.52 -2.45 -3.94
CA PHE A 58 -2.53 -2.58 -2.50
C PHE A 58 -2.89 -1.25 -1.84
N ILE A 59 -3.66 -1.36 -0.79
CA ILE A 59 -3.92 -0.27 0.14
C ILE A 59 -2.88 -0.37 1.24
N PHE A 60 -2.10 0.69 1.46
CA PHE A 60 -1.22 0.77 2.62
C PHE A 60 -2.01 1.08 3.89
N GLU A 61 -1.48 0.66 5.02
CA GLU A 61 -2.15 0.80 6.31
C GLU A 61 -2.37 2.28 6.66
N PRO A 62 -3.65 2.71 6.84
CA PRO A 62 -3.96 4.08 7.21
C PRO A 62 -3.64 4.36 8.68
N HIS A 63 -3.58 5.63 9.04
CA HIS A 63 -3.62 6.03 10.43
C HIS A 63 -4.97 5.62 11.04
N GLN A 64 -4.96 4.94 12.17
CA GLN A 64 -6.16 4.37 12.81
C GLN A 64 -6.91 3.37 11.90
N PRO A 65 -6.30 2.23 11.57
CA PRO A 65 -6.83 1.27 10.61
C PRO A 65 -8.23 0.74 10.97
N GLU A 66 -8.57 0.69 12.25
CA GLU A 66 -9.88 0.26 12.75
C GLU A 66 -11.02 1.19 12.29
N GLN A 67 -10.74 2.49 12.12
CA GLN A 67 -11.71 3.49 11.66
C GLN A 67 -11.84 3.51 10.12
N CYS A 68 -10.89 2.89 9.44
CA CYS A 68 -10.80 2.88 7.98
C CYS A 68 -11.15 1.51 7.37
N GLU A 69 -11.77 0.61 8.13
CA GLU A 69 -12.11 -0.76 7.74
C GLU A 69 -10.92 -1.55 7.14
N PHE A 70 -9.71 -1.19 7.53
CA PHE A 70 -8.50 -1.79 7.01
C PHE A 70 -8.27 -3.20 7.58
N LYS A 71 -8.07 -4.18 6.70
CA LYS A 71 -7.75 -5.56 7.08
C LYS A 71 -6.38 -5.95 6.52
N PRO A 72 -5.36 -6.13 7.37
CA PRO A 72 -4.05 -6.57 6.90
C PRO A 72 -4.11 -7.96 6.26
N GLN A 73 -3.76 -8.05 4.99
CA GLN A 73 -3.74 -9.30 4.20
C GLN A 73 -2.32 -9.67 3.76
N VAL A 74 -1.43 -8.69 3.70
CA VAL A 74 -0.02 -8.88 3.41
C VAL A 74 0.79 -8.20 4.50
N LEU A 75 1.76 -8.91 5.06
CA LEU A 75 2.74 -8.37 5.98
C LEU A 75 4.11 -8.43 5.29
N LEU A 76 4.58 -7.28 4.85
CA LEU A 76 5.86 -7.14 4.16
C LEU A 76 6.97 -6.96 5.20
N ASP A 77 7.94 -7.88 5.22
CA ASP A 77 9.14 -7.72 6.05
C ASP A 77 9.99 -6.55 5.54
N ILE A 78 10.06 -5.51 6.34
CA ILE A 78 10.87 -4.33 6.06
C ILE A 78 12.11 -4.25 6.97
N THR A 79 12.41 -5.29 7.72
CA THR A 79 13.57 -5.31 8.63
C THR A 79 14.86 -4.86 7.94
N PRO A 80 15.18 -5.33 6.71
CA PRO A 80 16.41 -4.93 6.02
C PRO A 80 16.48 -3.46 5.62
N VAL A 81 15.34 -2.79 5.52
CA VAL A 81 15.24 -1.40 5.02
C VAL A 81 14.63 -0.44 6.04
N TYR A 82 14.41 -0.92 7.27
CA TYR A 82 13.72 -0.14 8.29
C TYR A 82 14.40 1.20 8.60
N GLU A 83 15.72 1.23 8.63
CA GLU A 83 16.48 2.47 8.88
C GLU A 83 16.23 3.53 7.79
N ILE A 84 16.02 3.09 6.54
CA ILE A 84 15.68 4.02 5.44
C ILE A 84 14.29 4.60 5.67
N LYS A 85 13.31 3.75 6.03
CA LYS A 85 11.96 4.19 6.38
C LYS A 85 11.97 5.18 7.54
N GLU A 86 12.71 4.88 8.60
CA GLU A 86 12.80 5.74 9.79
C GLU A 86 13.33 7.13 9.44
N LYS A 87 14.43 7.21 8.68
CA LYS A 87 14.96 8.49 8.19
C LYS A 87 13.97 9.24 7.29
N ALA A 88 13.23 8.52 6.45
CA ALA A 88 12.20 9.12 5.61
C ALA A 88 11.06 9.73 6.45
N MET A 89 10.61 9.06 7.50
CA MET A 89 9.62 9.60 8.44
C MET A 89 10.15 10.85 9.15
N GLU A 90 11.39 10.81 9.62
CA GLU A 90 12.02 11.92 10.34
C GLU A 90 12.23 13.17 9.46
N SER A 91 12.28 13.02 8.13
CA SER A 91 12.31 14.15 7.21
C SER A 91 10.99 14.94 7.16
N MET A 92 9.90 14.38 7.70
CA MET A 92 8.58 15.02 7.79
C MET A 92 8.41 15.67 9.16
N GLU A 93 9.16 16.74 9.45
CA GLU A 93 9.18 17.44 10.74
C GLU A 93 7.79 17.90 11.20
N ALA A 94 6.92 18.31 10.27
CA ALA A 94 5.54 18.71 10.57
C ALA A 94 4.70 17.59 11.22
N GLN A 95 5.15 16.34 11.14
CA GLN A 95 4.46 15.16 11.68
C GLN A 95 5.28 14.44 12.78
N GLU A 96 6.18 15.12 13.45
CA GLU A 96 7.02 14.55 14.52
C GLU A 96 6.21 13.79 15.57
N HIS A 97 5.02 14.29 15.93
CA HIS A 97 4.11 13.67 16.89
C HIS A 97 3.63 12.25 16.49
N LEU A 98 3.74 11.88 15.20
CA LEU A 98 3.36 10.55 14.69
C LEU A 98 4.53 9.56 14.63
N TRP A 99 5.78 9.99 14.76
CA TRP A 99 6.94 9.12 14.56
C TRP A 99 6.93 7.91 15.50
N ASN A 100 6.65 8.12 16.78
CA ASN A 100 6.59 7.02 17.74
C ASN A 100 5.45 6.04 17.44
N TYR A 101 4.30 6.54 17.00
CA TYR A 101 3.18 5.71 16.59
C TYR A 101 3.58 4.74 15.46
N TYR A 102 4.21 5.25 14.39
CA TYR A 102 4.61 4.43 13.26
C TYR A 102 5.80 3.51 13.55
N ARG A 103 6.71 3.91 14.45
CA ARG A 103 7.76 3.02 14.96
C ARG A 103 7.17 1.82 15.69
N ASP A 104 6.22 2.03 16.56
CA ASP A 104 5.55 0.98 17.31
C ASP A 104 4.66 0.11 16.41
N LEU A 105 3.99 0.71 15.45
CA LEU A 105 3.20 -0.02 14.46
C LEU A 105 4.06 -0.99 13.66
N ALA A 106 5.20 -0.55 13.15
CA ALA A 106 6.13 -1.41 12.40
C ALA A 106 6.63 -2.61 13.23
N LYS A 107 6.94 -2.40 14.52
CA LYS A 107 7.32 -3.48 15.45
C LYS A 107 6.19 -4.47 15.69
N ARG A 108 4.96 -3.96 15.92
CA ARG A 108 3.77 -4.80 16.12
C ARG A 108 3.48 -5.65 14.89
N ARG A 109 3.61 -5.07 13.69
CA ARG A 109 3.43 -5.80 12.43
C ARG A 109 4.55 -6.82 12.21
N GLY A 110 5.79 -6.54 12.61
CA GLY A 110 6.88 -7.52 12.63
C GLY A 110 6.57 -8.72 13.54
N THR A 111 6.11 -8.46 14.75
CA THR A 111 5.66 -9.53 15.67
C THR A 111 4.50 -10.35 15.07
N GLN A 112 3.53 -9.70 14.45
CA GLN A 112 2.43 -10.36 13.77
C GLN A 112 2.92 -11.23 12.61
N ALA A 113 3.87 -10.74 11.81
CA ALA A 113 4.46 -11.48 10.69
C ALA A 113 5.16 -12.76 11.17
N VAL A 114 5.94 -12.69 12.25
CA VAL A 114 6.57 -13.87 12.87
C VAL A 114 5.52 -14.90 13.31
N ARG A 115 4.48 -14.45 13.99
CA ARG A 115 3.41 -15.35 14.48
C ARG A 115 2.65 -16.05 13.34
N ASN A 116 2.39 -15.32 12.25
CA ASN A 116 1.59 -15.85 11.14
C ASN A 116 2.41 -16.74 10.19
N SER A 117 3.73 -16.53 10.10
CA SER A 117 4.59 -17.28 9.16
C SER A 117 5.52 -18.28 9.80
N GLY A 118 5.77 -18.18 11.11
CA GLY A 118 6.82 -18.92 11.80
C GLY A 118 8.26 -18.49 11.44
N LYS A 119 8.44 -17.55 10.52
CA LYS A 119 9.74 -17.03 10.10
C LYS A 119 10.36 -16.22 11.24
N LYS A 120 11.52 -16.66 11.71
CA LYS A 120 12.29 -15.93 12.73
C LYS A 120 13.08 -14.78 12.08
N GLY A 121 13.34 -13.72 12.87
CA GLY A 121 14.21 -12.61 12.47
C GLY A 121 13.47 -11.39 11.90
N ILE A 122 12.17 -11.47 11.62
CA ILE A 122 11.37 -10.31 11.22
C ILE A 122 11.17 -9.42 12.45
N LYS A 123 11.77 -8.23 12.43
CA LYS A 123 11.66 -7.24 13.50
C LYS A 123 10.62 -6.18 13.19
N TYR A 124 10.53 -5.80 11.94
CA TYR A 124 9.65 -4.73 11.43
C TYR A 124 8.92 -5.20 10.19
N ALA A 125 7.63 -4.88 10.10
CA ALA A 125 6.85 -5.14 8.90
C ALA A 125 5.89 -3.98 8.63
N GLU A 126 5.45 -3.89 7.38
CA GLU A 126 4.33 -3.06 6.95
C GLU A 126 3.15 -3.93 6.56
N ALA A 127 1.94 -3.43 6.81
CA ALA A 127 0.73 -4.14 6.43
C ALA A 127 0.09 -3.52 5.20
N TYR A 128 -0.43 -4.40 4.35
CA TYR A 128 -1.16 -4.01 3.14
C TYR A 128 -2.45 -4.82 3.02
N GLN A 129 -3.48 -4.18 2.47
CA GLN A 129 -4.71 -4.83 2.06
C GLN A 129 -4.74 -4.93 0.54
N ARG A 130 -5.12 -6.08 0.02
CA ARG A 130 -5.25 -6.29 -1.44
C ARG A 130 -6.58 -5.77 -1.93
N VAL A 131 -6.57 -5.07 -3.06
CA VAL A 131 -7.81 -4.66 -3.74
C VAL A 131 -8.40 -5.82 -4.53
N TYR A 132 -7.54 -6.60 -5.20
CA TYR A 132 -7.94 -7.74 -6.02
C TYR A 132 -7.40 -9.05 -5.44
N PRO A 133 -8.11 -10.17 -5.65
CA PRO A 133 -7.61 -11.49 -5.26
C PRO A 133 -6.24 -11.81 -5.87
N GLN A 134 -5.44 -12.56 -5.15
CA GLN A 134 -4.21 -13.11 -5.70
C GLN A 134 -4.55 -14.25 -6.67
N VAL A 135 -3.93 -14.20 -7.84
CA VAL A 135 -3.93 -15.33 -8.77
C VAL A 135 -2.62 -16.07 -8.59
N ALA A 136 -2.70 -17.36 -8.26
CA ALA A 136 -1.54 -18.21 -8.04
C ALA A 136 -1.80 -19.59 -8.65
N SER A 137 -0.74 -20.27 -9.08
CA SER A 137 -0.81 -21.63 -9.59
C SER A 137 -0.79 -22.68 -8.46
N GLU A 138 -0.33 -22.29 -7.28
CA GLU A 138 -0.21 -23.14 -6.10
C GLU A 138 -0.39 -22.31 -4.82
N PHE A 139 -0.70 -22.96 -3.71
CA PHE A 139 -0.69 -22.31 -2.40
C PHE A 139 0.73 -22.14 -1.90
N SER A 140 1.12 -20.90 -1.60
CA SER A 140 2.44 -20.52 -1.09
C SER A 140 2.34 -19.82 0.27
#